data_9165a610bd3cab6c08ca72ee7731a961
#
_entry.id   9165a610bd3cab6c08ca72ee7731a961
#
_cell.length_a   1.000
_cell.length_b   1.000
_cell.length_c   1.000
_cell.angle_alpha   90.00
_cell.angle_beta   90.00
_cell.angle_gamma   90.00
#
_symmetry.space_group_name_H-M   'P 1'
#
loop_
_entity.id
_entity.type
_entity.pdbx_description
1 polymer ?
#
loop_
_entity_poly.entity_id
_entity_poly.type
_entity_poly.pdbx_seq_one_letter_code
_entity_poly.pdbx_strand_id
1 'polypeptide(L)'
;MSEEPKLIRIGQAAEKAGISRQSLQYYLMIGLLEPTEVTSTGRRLFDGKAVERIALIKRLNDSGYPLRAIRELFMEGRTGTKGDSGE
;
A
#
# COMPACT_ATOMS: atom_id res chain seq x y z
N MET A 1 -9.39 16.01 -18.67
CA MET A 1 -8.76 15.33 -18.86
C MET A 1 -8.84 14.18 -18.19
N SER A 2 -9.00 13.30 -18.59
CA SER A 2 -9.11 12.28 -17.95
C SER A 2 -7.95 11.69 -17.72
N GLU A 3 -7.70 11.35 -16.69
CA GLU A 3 -6.59 10.86 -16.44
C GLU A 3 -6.70 9.50 -16.09
N GLU A 4 -6.32 8.63 -16.86
CA GLU A 4 -6.27 7.31 -16.50
C GLU A 4 -5.16 7.07 -15.58
N PRO A 5 -5.29 6.34 -14.53
CA PRO A 5 -4.21 6.09 -13.59
C PRO A 5 -3.12 5.38 -14.32
N LYS A 6 -1.93 5.86 -14.15
CA LYS A 6 -0.81 5.23 -14.75
C LYS A 6 -0.36 4.11 -13.85
N LEU A 7 -0.30 2.90 -14.35
CA LEU A 7 0.12 1.76 -13.56
C LEU A 7 1.59 1.48 -13.79
N ILE A 8 2.32 1.28 -12.70
CA ILE A 8 3.74 1.00 -12.77
C ILE A 8 4.07 -0.27 -12.01
N ARG A 9 5.24 -0.80 -12.26
CA ARG A 9 5.66 -2.04 -11.64
C ARG A 9 6.20 -1.82 -10.25
N ILE A 10 6.40 -2.91 -9.54
CA ILE A 10 6.81 -2.85 -8.15
C ILE A 10 8.12 -2.10 -7.96
N GLY A 11 9.09 -2.29 -8.82
CA GLY A 11 10.37 -1.58 -8.68
C GLY A 11 10.21 -0.09 -8.80
N GLN A 12 9.38 0.35 -9.75
CA GLN A 12 9.15 1.76 -9.91
C GLN A 12 8.32 2.34 -8.76
N ALA A 13 7.36 1.56 -8.28
CA ALA A 13 6.53 2.02 -7.18
C ALA A 13 7.39 2.20 -5.93
N ALA A 14 8.29 1.27 -5.66
CA ALA A 14 9.16 1.37 -4.50
C ALA A 14 10.05 2.60 -4.62
N GLU A 15 10.59 2.82 -5.80
CA GLU A 15 11.47 3.95 -6.00
C GLU A 15 10.73 5.27 -5.79
N LYS A 16 9.52 5.39 -6.32
CA LYS A 16 8.76 6.60 -6.15
C LYS A 16 8.37 6.83 -4.70
N ALA A 17 8.15 5.78 -3.96
CA ALA A 17 7.79 5.91 -2.55
C ALA A 17 8.99 6.04 -1.64
N GLY A 18 10.19 5.89 -2.17
CA GLY A 18 11.39 6.05 -1.37
C GLY A 18 11.78 4.86 -0.54
N ILE A 19 11.41 3.67 -0.95
CA ILE A 19 11.78 2.47 -0.21
C ILE A 19 12.41 1.47 -1.17
N SER A 20 13.00 0.42 -0.62
CA SER A 20 13.58 -0.60 -1.47
C SER A 20 12.49 -1.51 -1.99
N ARG A 21 12.77 -2.17 -3.09
CA ARG A 21 11.83 -3.12 -3.65
C ARG A 21 11.57 -4.23 -2.66
N GLN A 22 12.59 -4.64 -1.94
CA GLN A 22 12.45 -5.70 -0.96
C GLN A 22 11.50 -5.28 0.15
N SER A 23 11.60 -4.03 0.60
CA SER A 23 10.69 -3.54 1.61
C SER A 23 9.26 -3.55 1.12
N LEU A 24 9.05 -3.14 -0.12
CA LEU A 24 7.72 -3.13 -0.68
C LEU A 24 7.16 -4.54 -0.76
N GLN A 25 7.98 -5.50 -1.15
CA GLN A 25 7.53 -6.87 -1.19
C GLN A 25 7.11 -7.35 0.20
N TYR A 26 7.84 -6.93 1.21
CA TYR A 26 7.50 -7.31 2.56
C TYR A 26 6.17 -6.67 2.98
N TYR A 27 5.96 -5.40 2.63
CA TYR A 27 4.69 -4.74 2.94
C TYR A 27 3.52 -5.51 2.32
N LEU A 28 3.70 -5.94 1.08
CA LEU A 28 2.64 -6.69 0.41
C LEU A 28 2.41 -8.03 1.10
N MET A 29 3.48 -8.68 1.50
CA MET A 29 3.38 -9.99 2.09
C MET A 29 2.63 -9.96 3.40
N ILE A 30 2.86 -8.94 4.23
CA ILE A 30 2.20 -8.89 5.51
C ILE A 30 0.85 -8.17 5.46
N GLY A 31 0.41 -7.79 4.26
CA GLY A 31 -0.93 -7.24 4.12
C GLY A 31 -1.09 -5.77 4.42
N LEU A 32 -0.01 -4.98 4.33
CA LEU A 32 -0.13 -3.56 4.56
C LEU A 32 -0.85 -2.86 3.42
N LEU A 33 -0.77 -3.40 2.25
CA LEU A 33 -1.47 -2.84 1.10
C LEU A 33 -1.59 -3.92 0.04
N GLU A 34 -2.36 -3.63 -0.98
CA GLU A 34 -2.54 -4.55 -2.09
C GLU A 34 -2.19 -3.85 -3.37
N PRO A 35 -1.75 -4.56 -4.39
CA PRO A 35 -1.49 -3.91 -5.67
C PRO A 35 -2.79 -3.41 -6.27
N THR A 36 -2.68 -2.39 -7.11
CA THR A 36 -3.86 -1.85 -7.77
C THR A 36 -4.41 -2.89 -8.72
N GLU A 37 -3.53 -3.64 -9.37
CA GLU A 37 -3.95 -4.60 -10.34
C GLU A 37 -2.93 -5.72 -10.43
N VAL A 38 -3.37 -6.92 -10.76
CA VAL A 38 -2.46 -8.03 -10.99
C VAL A 38 -2.76 -8.53 -12.39
N THR A 39 -1.73 -8.62 -13.22
CA THR A 39 -1.93 -9.06 -14.60
C THR A 39 -2.15 -10.56 -14.67
N SER A 40 -2.53 -11.04 -15.83
CA SER A 40 -2.78 -12.46 -16.00
C SER A 40 -1.53 -13.29 -15.78
N THR A 41 -0.34 -12.68 -15.89
CA THR A 41 0.88 -13.43 -15.63
C THR A 41 1.34 -13.25 -14.19
N GLY A 42 0.52 -12.65 -13.33
CA GLY A 42 0.88 -12.52 -11.93
C GLY A 42 1.71 -11.29 -11.61
N ARG A 43 1.86 -10.37 -12.54
CA ARG A 43 2.65 -9.18 -12.31
C ARG A 43 1.83 -8.14 -11.57
N ARG A 44 2.38 -7.58 -10.52
CA ARG A 44 1.67 -6.60 -9.72
C ARG A 44 1.92 -5.20 -10.24
N LEU A 45 0.87 -4.41 -10.34
CA LEU A 45 0.94 -3.05 -10.83
C LEU A 45 0.35 -2.10 -9.79
N PHE A 46 0.86 -0.88 -9.76
CA PHE A 46 0.50 0.09 -8.74
C PHE A 46 0.17 1.42 -9.36
N ASP A 47 -0.86 2.09 -8.86
CA ASP A 47 -1.20 3.42 -9.35
C ASP A 47 -0.71 4.47 -8.35
N GLY A 48 -1.04 5.72 -8.58
CA GLY A 48 -0.57 6.80 -7.74
C GLY A 48 -1.06 6.71 -6.31
N LYS A 49 -2.28 6.24 -6.12
CA LYS A 49 -2.80 6.11 -4.77
C LYS A 49 -2.07 5.04 -4.01
N ALA A 50 -1.71 3.96 -4.69
CA ALA A 50 -0.95 2.91 -4.05
C ALA A 50 0.43 3.41 -3.65
N VAL A 51 1.05 4.21 -4.52
CA VAL A 51 2.36 4.78 -4.20
C VAL A 51 2.26 5.70 -2.99
N GLU A 52 1.20 6.49 -2.92
CA GLU A 52 1.01 7.38 -1.78
C GLU A 52 0.85 6.58 -0.49
N ARG A 53 0.14 5.48 -0.55
CA ARG A 53 -0.02 4.64 0.63
C ARG A 53 1.31 4.04 1.06
N ILE A 54 2.12 3.61 0.11
CA ILE A 54 3.43 3.07 0.44
C ILE A 54 4.28 4.14 1.12
N ALA A 55 4.26 5.36 0.59
CA ALA A 55 5.02 6.44 1.18
C ALA A 55 4.52 6.77 2.58
N LEU A 56 3.22 6.69 2.79
CA LEU A 56 2.65 6.96 4.10
C LEU A 56 3.09 5.89 5.09
N ILE A 57 3.09 4.63 4.67
CA ILE A 57 3.54 3.55 5.53
C ILE A 57 4.98 3.80 5.96
N LYS A 58 5.81 4.21 5.00
CA LYS A 58 7.20 4.46 5.32
C LYS A 58 7.32 5.59 6.33
N ARG A 59 6.58 6.66 6.14
CA ARG A 59 6.65 7.79 7.05
C ARG A 59 6.20 7.41 8.45
N LEU A 60 5.14 6.65 8.56
CA LEU A 60 4.67 6.21 9.87
C LEU A 60 5.68 5.31 10.55
N ASN A 61 6.27 4.42 9.77
CA ASN A 61 7.26 3.52 10.33
C ASN A 61 8.51 4.29 10.77
N ASP A 62 8.93 5.27 9.99
CA ASP A 62 10.09 6.08 10.35
C ASP A 62 9.80 6.91 11.61
N SER A 63 8.54 7.22 11.86
CA SER A 63 8.18 7.99 13.04
C SER A 63 8.07 7.12 14.28
N GLY A 64 8.31 5.83 14.16
CA GLY A 64 8.30 4.97 15.33
C GLY A 64 7.18 3.97 15.41
N TYR A 65 6.25 3.96 14.45
CA TYR A 65 5.17 3.02 14.50
C TYR A 65 5.63 1.70 13.89
N PRO A 66 5.53 0.60 14.61
CA PRO A 66 5.92 -0.67 14.02
C PRO A 66 4.95 -1.03 12.90
N LEU A 67 5.43 -1.81 11.96
CA LEU A 67 4.61 -2.15 10.81
C LEU A 67 3.33 -2.87 11.21
N ARG A 68 3.39 -3.67 12.27
CA ARG A 68 2.19 -4.34 12.73
C ARG A 68 1.12 -3.33 13.15
N ALA A 69 1.51 -2.28 13.84
CA ALA A 69 0.56 -1.28 14.28
C ALA A 69 -0.02 -0.53 13.10
N ILE A 70 0.81 -0.26 12.09
CA ILE A 70 0.34 0.41 10.89
C ILE A 70 -0.67 -0.47 10.16
N ARG A 71 -0.39 -1.76 10.11
CA ARG A 71 -1.30 -2.68 9.45
C ARG A 71 -2.65 -2.68 10.16
N GLU A 72 -2.64 -2.65 11.48
CA GLU A 72 -3.89 -2.64 12.22
C GLU A 72 -4.66 -1.36 12.00
N LEU A 73 -3.97 -0.23 11.89
CA LEU A 73 -4.62 1.01 11.61
C LEU A 73 -5.35 0.96 10.28
N PHE A 74 -4.70 0.43 9.27
CA PHE A 74 -5.32 0.36 7.95
C PHE A 74 -6.49 -0.62 7.95
N MET A 75 -6.36 -1.72 8.64
CA MET A 75 -7.45 -2.66 8.68
C MET A 75 -8.63 -2.12 9.43
N GLU A 76 -8.38 -1.44 10.52
CA GLU A 76 -9.47 -0.85 11.26
C GLU A 76 -10.15 0.21 10.43
N GLY A 77 -9.43 0.98 9.70
CA GLY A 77 -10.02 1.99 8.86
C GLY A 77 -10.93 1.38 7.82
N ARG A 78 -10.57 0.19 7.39
CA ARG A 78 -11.37 -0.44 6.39
C ARG A 78 -12.62 -1.05 6.95
N THR A 79 -12.52 -1.71 8.09
CA THR A 79 -13.69 -2.37 8.60
C THR A 79 -14.43 -1.49 9.55
N GLY A 80 -13.79 -0.59 10.19
CA GLY A 80 -14.46 0.26 11.15
C GLY A 80 -15.60 0.98 10.56
N THR A 81 -15.51 1.12 9.29
CA THR A 81 -16.57 1.78 8.73
C THR A 81 -17.75 0.94 8.86
N LYS A 82 -17.58 -0.25 8.97
CA LYS A 82 -18.69 -0.94 9.07
C LYS A 82 -19.14 -1.08 10.32
N GLY A 83 -18.99 -0.71 10.77
CA GLY A 83 -19.40 -0.63 11.79
C GLY A 83 -19.64 -0.69 12.56
N ASP A 84 -19.27 -0.63 12.17
CA ASP A 84 -19.46 -0.65 12.95
C ASP A 84 -20.09 -0.64 13.42
N SER A 85 -20.13 -0.77 12.88
CA SER A 85 -20.72 -0.93 13.30
C SER A 85 -21.26 -1.08 13.90
N GLY A 86 -21.26 -1.21 13.86
CA GLY A 86 -21.77 -1.45 14.43
C GLY A 86 -22.20 -1.41 14.97
N GLU A 87 -22.11 -1.32 14.87
CA GLU A 87 -22.55 -1.38 15.47
C GLU A 87 -22.97 -1.36 15.75
#